data_c14ad3d8d02970d44be0f2d9bbdd0256
#
_entry.id   c14ad3d8d02970d44be0f2d9bbdd0256
#
_cell.length_a   1.000
_cell.length_b   1.000
_cell.length_c   1.000
_cell.angle_alpha   90.00
_cell.angle_beta   90.00
_cell.angle_gamma   90.00
#
_symmetry.space_group_name_H-M   'P 1'
#
loop_
_entity.id
_entity.type
_entity.pdbx_description
1 polymer ?
#
loop_
_entity_poly.entity_id
_entity_poly.type
_entity_poly.pdbx_seq_one_letter_code
_entity_poly.pdbx_strand_id
1 'polypeptide(L)'
;EQVPTQLDGMIVPPIAHGVKLISIGMFVDDKQPVVWRGPMLHRAVQQFLSDVFWGDLDVLLLDLPPGTGDVTISVAQLLPNAEILVVTTPQQAAAEVAERTGLIASQTKQRVVGVIENMSYLTQPDGSRLEIFGSGGGQAVAGSLTETLGYDVPLLAQLPLDIKLREGSDAGVPATIGD
;
A
#
# COMPACT_ATOMS: atom_id res chain seq x y z
N GLU A 1 -11.22 1.23 -18.29
CA GLU A 1 -10.90 2.15 -17.19
C GLU A 1 -12.08 3.09 -16.97
N GLN A 2 -12.65 3.08 -15.76
CA GLN A 2 -13.73 4.01 -15.42
C GLN A 2 -13.10 5.30 -14.92
N VAL A 3 -13.48 6.42 -15.53
CA VAL A 3 -13.02 7.75 -15.12
C VAL A 3 -13.95 8.28 -14.01
N PRO A 4 -13.41 8.94 -12.98
CA PRO A 4 -14.24 9.60 -11.96
C PRO A 4 -15.19 10.62 -12.59
N THR A 5 -16.40 10.71 -12.07
CA THR A 5 -17.39 11.71 -12.49
C THR A 5 -17.48 12.81 -11.45
N GLN A 6 -18.06 13.96 -11.81
CA GLN A 6 -18.30 15.04 -10.86
C GLN A 6 -19.80 15.24 -10.66
N LEU A 7 -20.23 15.41 -9.42
CA LEU A 7 -21.59 15.72 -9.03
C LEU A 7 -21.55 16.77 -7.91
N ASP A 8 -22.21 17.90 -8.11
CA ASP A 8 -22.32 19.00 -7.14
C ASP A 8 -20.96 19.47 -6.57
N GLY A 9 -19.92 19.48 -7.41
CA GLY A 9 -18.57 19.89 -7.01
C GLY A 9 -17.73 18.79 -6.32
N MET A 10 -18.31 17.63 -6.09
CA MET A 10 -17.60 16.48 -5.53
C MET A 10 -17.17 15.49 -6.62
N ILE A 11 -16.08 14.81 -6.38
CA ILE A 11 -15.57 13.71 -7.22
C ILE A 11 -16.28 12.43 -6.79
N VAL A 12 -17.00 11.80 -7.71
CA VAL A 12 -17.61 10.48 -7.48
C VAL A 12 -16.64 9.40 -7.96
N PRO A 13 -16.12 8.60 -7.05
CA PRO A 13 -15.16 7.56 -7.40
C PRO A 13 -15.85 6.42 -8.15
N PRO A 14 -15.21 5.82 -9.16
CA PRO A 14 -15.70 4.59 -9.76
C PRO A 14 -15.76 3.46 -8.73
N ILE A 15 -16.68 2.54 -8.95
CA ILE A 15 -16.86 1.36 -8.10
C ILE A 15 -16.55 0.12 -8.93
N ALA A 16 -15.62 -0.70 -8.46
CA ALA A 16 -15.32 -1.99 -9.02
C ALA A 16 -15.38 -3.06 -7.94
N HIS A 17 -16.13 -4.12 -8.17
CA HIS A 17 -16.30 -5.23 -7.22
C HIS A 17 -16.74 -4.79 -5.80
N GLY A 18 -17.55 -3.74 -5.70
CA GLY A 18 -18.01 -3.19 -4.43
C GLY A 18 -17.00 -2.25 -3.73
N VAL A 19 -15.83 -2.03 -4.32
CA VAL A 19 -14.79 -1.13 -3.78
C VAL A 19 -14.79 0.19 -4.53
N LYS A 20 -14.85 1.31 -3.81
CA LYS A 20 -14.63 2.65 -4.36
C LYS A 20 -13.13 2.87 -4.54
N LEU A 21 -12.72 3.30 -5.70
CA LEU A 21 -11.31 3.47 -6.04
C LEU A 21 -11.06 4.87 -6.59
N ILE A 22 -9.99 5.51 -6.13
CA ILE A 22 -9.45 6.73 -6.72
C ILE A 22 -7.93 6.58 -6.88
N SER A 23 -7.41 7.00 -8.02
CA SER A 23 -5.97 6.99 -8.28
C SER A 23 -5.58 8.29 -8.96
N ILE A 24 -4.37 8.74 -8.67
CA ILE A 24 -3.76 9.91 -9.34
C ILE A 24 -3.73 9.70 -10.86
N GLY A 25 -3.46 8.48 -11.31
CA GLY A 25 -3.46 8.12 -12.73
C GLY A 25 -4.77 8.39 -13.46
N MET A 26 -5.91 8.44 -12.76
CA MET A 26 -7.21 8.73 -13.37
C MET A 26 -7.38 10.21 -13.78
N PHE A 27 -6.48 11.09 -13.34
CA PHE A 27 -6.52 12.53 -13.61
C PHE A 27 -5.39 13.00 -14.52
N VAL A 28 -4.56 12.09 -14.98
CA VAL A 28 -3.40 12.39 -15.84
C VAL A 28 -3.64 11.86 -17.24
N ASP A 29 -3.37 12.67 -18.24
CA ASP A 29 -3.38 12.24 -19.64
C ASP A 29 -2.16 11.33 -19.88
N ASP A 30 -2.37 10.11 -20.37
CA ASP A 30 -1.31 9.11 -20.68
C ASP A 30 -0.22 9.64 -21.63
N LYS A 31 -0.50 10.74 -22.32
CA LYS A 31 0.41 11.35 -23.30
C LYS A 31 1.37 12.38 -22.72
N GLN A 32 1.19 12.79 -21.46
CA GLN A 32 2.05 13.79 -20.83
C GLN A 32 2.67 13.23 -19.54
N PRO A 33 4.00 13.05 -19.49
CA PRO A 33 4.66 12.67 -18.26
C PRO A 33 4.57 13.83 -17.25
N VAL A 34 3.75 13.63 -16.22
CA VAL A 34 3.64 14.58 -15.11
C VAL A 34 4.68 14.23 -14.06
N VAL A 35 5.59 15.15 -13.80
CA VAL A 35 6.55 15.01 -12.69
C VAL A 35 5.85 15.47 -11.41
N TRP A 36 5.42 14.51 -10.61
CA TRP A 36 4.81 14.76 -9.30
C TRP A 36 5.88 15.17 -8.29
N ARG A 37 5.79 16.38 -7.78
CA ARG A 37 6.64 16.88 -6.69
C ARG A 37 5.88 16.79 -5.36
N GLY A 38 6.61 16.70 -4.23
CA GLY A 38 6.01 16.55 -2.89
C GLY A 38 4.80 17.44 -2.60
N PRO A 39 4.86 18.77 -2.83
CA PRO A 39 3.72 19.65 -2.60
C PRO A 39 2.48 19.36 -3.45
N MET A 40 2.67 18.83 -4.68
CA MET A 40 1.55 18.43 -5.55
C MET A 40 0.89 17.16 -5.04
N LEU A 41 1.69 16.19 -4.59
CA LEU A 41 1.19 14.95 -4.00
C LEU A 41 0.45 15.22 -2.69
N HIS A 42 0.98 16.09 -1.84
CA HIS A 42 0.26 16.51 -0.62
C HIS A 42 -1.11 17.08 -0.94
N ARG A 43 -1.20 18.00 -1.91
CA ARG A 43 -2.48 18.58 -2.34
C ARG A 43 -3.42 17.54 -2.93
N ALA A 44 -2.91 16.59 -3.73
CA ALA A 44 -3.72 15.51 -4.29
C ALA A 44 -4.30 14.61 -3.20
N VAL A 45 -3.51 14.23 -2.20
CA VAL A 45 -4.00 13.46 -1.04
C VAL A 45 -5.06 14.23 -0.28
N GLN A 46 -4.84 15.52 -0.03
CA GLN A 46 -5.82 16.37 0.64
C GLN A 46 -7.13 16.43 -0.14
N GLN A 47 -7.07 16.62 -1.46
CA GLN A 47 -8.26 16.62 -2.32
C GLN A 47 -8.96 15.26 -2.35
N PHE A 48 -8.22 14.15 -2.37
CA PHE A 48 -8.81 12.82 -2.31
C PHE A 48 -9.54 12.55 -0.99
N LEU A 49 -9.10 13.15 0.09
CA LEU A 49 -9.77 13.02 1.38
C LEU A 49 -10.96 13.96 1.54
N SER A 50 -10.91 15.19 0.95
CA SER A 50 -11.94 16.23 1.14
C SER A 50 -12.97 16.28 0.02
N ASP A 51 -12.56 16.07 -1.23
CA ASP A 51 -13.40 16.38 -2.41
C ASP A 51 -14.00 15.11 -3.04
N VAL A 52 -13.57 13.92 -2.61
CA VAL A 52 -14.15 12.65 -3.08
C VAL A 52 -15.33 12.24 -2.22
N PHE A 53 -16.44 11.90 -2.87
CA PHE A 53 -17.62 11.39 -2.20
C PHE A 53 -17.45 9.90 -1.83
N TRP A 54 -16.83 9.68 -0.69
CA TRP A 54 -16.63 8.33 -0.17
C TRP A 54 -17.91 7.70 0.38
N GLY A 55 -18.85 8.50 0.92
CA GLY A 55 -20.01 7.98 1.67
C GLY A 55 -19.58 7.23 2.92
N ASP A 56 -20.39 6.29 3.36
CA ASP A 56 -20.05 5.46 4.51
C ASP A 56 -18.99 4.42 4.10
N LEU A 57 -17.86 4.42 4.81
CA LEU A 57 -16.76 3.48 4.62
C LEU A 57 -16.50 2.70 5.91
N ASP A 58 -16.36 1.39 5.79
CA ASP A 58 -15.85 0.55 6.87
C ASP A 58 -14.32 0.66 6.98
N VAL A 59 -13.63 0.72 5.84
CA VAL A 59 -12.17 0.77 5.75
C VAL A 59 -11.75 1.69 4.61
N LEU A 60 -10.74 2.52 4.85
CA LEU A 60 -10.04 3.30 3.83
C LEU A 60 -8.60 2.80 3.73
N LEU A 61 -8.20 2.31 2.57
CA LEU A 61 -6.83 1.89 2.27
C LEU A 61 -6.14 2.97 1.42
N LEU A 62 -4.94 3.33 1.84
CA LEU A 62 -4.07 4.27 1.14
C LEU A 62 -2.82 3.52 0.67
N ASP A 63 -2.73 3.30 -0.63
CA ASP A 63 -1.52 2.75 -1.26
C ASP A 63 -0.56 3.90 -1.57
N LEU A 64 0.51 3.98 -0.78
CA LEU A 64 1.46 5.08 -0.84
C LEU A 64 2.55 4.81 -1.87
N PRO A 65 3.07 5.84 -2.55
CA PRO A 65 4.21 5.69 -3.44
C PRO A 65 5.43 5.18 -2.66
N PRO A 66 6.36 4.51 -3.34
CA PRO A 66 7.57 4.00 -2.69
C PRO A 66 8.41 5.13 -2.12
N GLY A 67 8.99 4.88 -0.96
CA GLY A 67 9.88 5.81 -0.26
C GLY A 67 9.24 6.51 0.93
N THR A 68 10.09 7.22 1.67
CA THR A 68 9.74 7.91 2.92
C THR A 68 9.48 9.39 2.71
N GLY A 69 9.04 9.76 1.51
CA GLY A 69 8.89 11.14 1.12
C GLY A 69 7.77 11.89 1.84
N ASP A 70 7.64 13.14 1.46
CA ASP A 70 6.67 14.10 1.98
C ASP A 70 5.21 13.59 1.99
N VAL A 71 4.89 12.62 1.11
CA VAL A 71 3.53 12.06 1.01
C VAL A 71 3.14 11.27 2.24
N THR A 72 4.02 10.41 2.73
CA THR A 72 3.75 9.61 3.94
C THR A 72 3.57 10.51 5.16
N ILE A 73 4.41 11.53 5.31
CA ILE A 73 4.28 12.53 6.37
C ILE A 73 2.98 13.32 6.22
N SER A 74 2.62 13.68 4.99
CA SER A 74 1.38 14.39 4.69
C SER A 74 0.14 13.58 5.06
N VAL A 75 0.12 12.29 4.70
CA VAL A 75 -0.96 11.37 5.07
C VAL A 75 -1.08 11.26 6.59
N ALA A 76 0.06 11.12 7.27
CA ALA A 76 0.08 11.03 8.73
C ALA A 76 -0.47 12.30 9.42
N GLN A 77 -0.20 13.48 8.86
CA GLN A 77 -0.73 14.74 9.36
C GLN A 77 -2.24 14.90 9.11
N LEU A 78 -2.71 14.45 7.95
CA LEU A 78 -4.12 14.52 7.57
C LEU A 78 -4.97 13.45 8.28
N LEU A 79 -4.38 12.29 8.56
CA LEU A 79 -5.03 11.14 9.18
C LEU A 79 -4.21 10.64 10.38
N PRO A 80 -4.20 11.38 11.50
CA PRO A 80 -3.35 11.06 12.64
C PRO A 80 -3.69 9.72 13.32
N ASN A 81 -4.88 9.20 13.12
CA ASN A 81 -5.33 7.92 13.65
C ASN A 81 -5.18 6.75 12.66
N ALA A 82 -4.61 7.00 11.46
CA ALA A 82 -4.37 5.93 10.52
C ALA A 82 -3.27 4.99 11.03
N GLU A 83 -3.43 3.71 10.75
CA GLU A 83 -2.45 2.68 11.08
C GLU A 83 -1.57 2.39 9.87
N ILE A 84 -0.33 1.96 10.12
CA ILE A 84 0.64 1.63 9.09
C ILE A 84 0.72 0.11 8.94
N LEU A 85 0.49 -0.39 7.73
CA LEU A 85 0.77 -1.75 7.33
C LEU A 85 2.03 -1.75 6.46
N VAL A 86 3.05 -2.49 6.86
CA VAL A 86 4.31 -2.56 6.13
C VAL A 86 4.30 -3.71 5.15
N VAL A 87 4.61 -3.42 3.89
CA VAL A 87 4.79 -4.46 2.87
C VAL A 87 6.27 -4.51 2.47
N THR A 88 6.86 -5.69 2.55
CA THR A 88 8.25 -5.94 2.20
C THR A 88 8.40 -7.21 1.36
N THR A 89 9.62 -7.55 1.01
CA THR A 89 9.99 -8.79 0.29
C THR A 89 11.02 -9.59 1.11
N PRO A 90 11.29 -10.86 0.78
CA PRO A 90 12.25 -11.70 1.53
C PRO A 90 13.69 -11.21 1.49
N GLN A 91 14.04 -10.31 0.58
CA GLN A 91 15.42 -9.87 0.35
C GLN A 91 15.99 -9.10 1.54
N GLN A 92 17.33 -9.14 1.70
CA GLN A 92 18.05 -8.48 2.81
C GLN A 92 17.95 -6.95 2.85
N ALA A 93 17.47 -6.28 1.79
CA ALA A 93 17.15 -4.85 1.80
C ALA A 93 16.01 -4.48 2.79
N ALA A 94 15.42 -5.47 3.44
CA ALA A 94 14.40 -5.34 4.47
C ALA A 94 14.80 -4.41 5.64
N ALA A 95 16.09 -4.37 6.02
CA ALA A 95 16.57 -3.51 7.10
C ALA A 95 16.27 -2.01 6.85
N GLU A 96 16.47 -1.54 5.61
CA GLU A 96 16.16 -0.16 5.25
C GLU A 96 14.66 0.17 5.37
N VAL A 97 13.79 -0.79 5.04
CA VAL A 97 12.33 -0.64 5.17
C VAL A 97 11.97 -0.49 6.65
N ALA A 98 12.55 -1.31 7.53
CA ALA A 98 12.31 -1.24 8.96
C ALA A 98 12.75 0.10 9.56
N GLU A 99 13.96 0.54 9.26
CA GLU A 99 14.51 1.81 9.76
C GLU A 99 13.63 3.01 9.34
N ARG A 100 13.27 3.06 8.05
CA ARG A 100 12.45 4.15 7.51
C ARG A 100 11.05 4.15 8.11
N THR A 101 10.41 2.99 8.17
CA THR A 101 9.06 2.88 8.74
C THR A 101 9.06 3.21 10.24
N GLY A 102 10.04 2.71 10.99
CA GLY A 102 10.20 3.01 12.41
C GLY A 102 10.36 4.51 12.67
N LEU A 103 11.18 5.18 11.86
CA LEU A 103 11.38 6.62 11.95
C LEU A 103 10.07 7.39 11.69
N ILE A 104 9.34 7.06 10.62
CA ILE A 104 8.07 7.71 10.29
C ILE A 104 7.06 7.47 11.40
N ALA A 105 6.86 6.22 11.82
CA ALA A 105 5.90 5.87 12.85
C ALA A 105 6.18 6.61 14.17
N SER A 106 7.45 6.73 14.54
CA SER A 106 7.87 7.49 15.73
C SER A 106 7.59 8.98 15.59
N GLN A 107 7.90 9.58 14.45
CA GLN A 107 7.68 11.00 14.20
C GLN A 107 6.20 11.38 14.13
N THR A 108 5.39 10.53 13.53
CA THR A 108 3.96 10.76 13.30
C THR A 108 3.07 10.22 14.42
N LYS A 109 3.64 9.45 15.35
CA LYS A 109 2.94 8.75 16.43
C LYS A 109 1.87 7.76 15.92
N GLN A 110 2.03 7.28 14.71
CA GLN A 110 1.14 6.27 14.14
C GLN A 110 1.57 4.87 14.56
N ARG A 111 0.59 3.99 14.70
CA ARG A 111 0.83 2.59 15.04
C ARG A 111 1.17 1.79 13.79
N VAL A 112 2.22 1.00 13.85
CA VAL A 112 2.49 -0.08 12.88
C VAL A 112 1.76 -1.33 13.34
N VAL A 113 0.80 -1.79 12.55
CA VAL A 113 -0.06 -2.94 12.92
C VAL A 113 0.56 -4.28 12.56
N GLY A 114 1.50 -4.30 11.62
CA GLY A 114 2.23 -5.51 11.24
C GLY A 114 2.93 -5.39 9.91
N VAL A 115 3.55 -6.50 9.54
CA VAL A 115 4.34 -6.68 8.32
C VAL A 115 3.70 -7.75 7.44
N ILE A 116 3.66 -7.52 6.14
CA ILE A 116 3.34 -8.52 5.11
C ILE A 116 4.60 -8.73 4.27
N GLU A 117 5.04 -9.97 4.15
CA GLU A 117 6.11 -10.34 3.24
C GLU A 117 5.50 -10.80 1.91
N ASN A 118 5.66 -10.00 0.87
CA ASN A 118 5.20 -10.30 -0.48
C ASN A 118 6.29 -11.05 -1.27
N MET A 119 5.89 -11.85 -2.26
CA MET A 119 6.79 -12.66 -3.09
C MET A 119 7.68 -13.60 -2.26
N SER A 120 7.14 -14.14 -1.16
CA SER A 120 7.88 -14.95 -0.20
C SER A 120 8.40 -16.27 -0.80
N TYR A 121 7.63 -16.87 -1.66
CA TYR A 121 7.97 -18.14 -2.32
C TYR A 121 7.13 -18.37 -3.57
N LEU A 122 7.59 -19.25 -4.44
CA LEU A 122 6.80 -19.84 -5.53
C LEU A 122 6.38 -21.25 -5.13
N THR A 123 5.10 -21.57 -5.21
CA THR A 123 4.62 -22.93 -5.01
C THR A 123 4.89 -23.76 -6.28
N GLN A 124 5.63 -24.85 -6.14
CA GLN A 124 5.95 -25.77 -7.24
C GLN A 124 4.79 -26.76 -7.46
N PRO A 125 4.75 -27.46 -8.61
CA PRO A 125 3.69 -28.42 -8.91
C PRO A 125 3.58 -29.59 -7.92
N ASP A 126 4.69 -29.93 -7.23
CA ASP A 126 4.75 -30.97 -6.19
C ASP A 126 4.32 -30.46 -4.81
N GLY A 127 3.94 -29.17 -4.70
CA GLY A 127 3.57 -28.52 -3.45
C GLY A 127 4.74 -27.98 -2.63
N SER A 128 5.97 -28.18 -3.06
CA SER A 128 7.14 -27.61 -2.40
C SER A 128 7.23 -26.10 -2.64
N ARG A 129 7.96 -25.41 -1.76
CA ARG A 129 8.16 -23.94 -1.86
C ARG A 129 9.57 -23.66 -2.38
N LEU A 130 9.67 -22.81 -3.38
CA LEU A 130 10.91 -22.29 -3.91
C LEU A 130 11.09 -20.83 -3.51
N GLU A 131 12.07 -20.53 -2.69
CA GLU A 131 12.40 -19.20 -2.17
C GLU A 131 13.29 -18.45 -3.18
N ILE A 132 12.68 -17.93 -4.26
CA ILE A 132 13.39 -17.28 -5.38
C ILE A 132 14.17 -16.05 -4.90
N PHE A 133 13.61 -15.29 -3.96
CA PHE A 133 14.17 -14.04 -3.45
C PHE A 133 14.80 -14.15 -2.07
N GLY A 134 15.10 -15.39 -1.63
CA GLY A 134 15.56 -15.67 -0.28
C GLY A 134 14.42 -15.81 0.73
N SER A 135 14.73 -15.76 2.00
CA SER A 135 13.76 -15.94 3.09
C SER A 135 14.06 -15.09 4.31
N GLY A 136 13.05 -14.87 5.14
CA GLY A 136 13.19 -14.25 6.45
C GLY A 136 13.21 -12.72 6.47
N GLY A 137 13.12 -12.04 5.33
CA GLY A 137 13.13 -10.57 5.28
C GLY A 137 11.98 -9.95 6.05
N GLY A 138 10.76 -10.47 5.90
CA GLY A 138 9.60 -9.98 6.63
C GLY A 138 9.72 -10.18 8.14
N GLN A 139 10.24 -11.31 8.58
CA GLN A 139 10.47 -11.56 10.00
C GLN A 139 11.54 -10.63 10.58
N ALA A 140 12.60 -10.36 9.81
CA ALA A 140 13.65 -9.42 10.22
C ALA A 140 13.12 -8.00 10.37
N VAL A 141 12.26 -7.54 9.42
CA VAL A 141 11.58 -6.24 9.50
C VAL A 141 10.69 -6.17 10.74
N ALA A 142 9.87 -7.19 10.98
CA ALA A 142 8.96 -7.26 12.13
C ALA A 142 9.74 -7.18 13.46
N GLY A 143 10.83 -7.94 13.58
CA GLY A 143 11.70 -7.92 14.75
C GLY A 143 12.34 -6.54 14.99
N SER A 144 12.93 -5.95 13.95
CA SER A 144 13.55 -4.62 14.04
C SER A 144 12.54 -3.52 14.41
N LEU A 145 11.33 -3.58 13.84
CA LEU A 145 10.26 -2.62 14.20
C LEU A 145 9.79 -2.82 15.64
N THR A 146 9.67 -4.06 16.12
CA THR A 146 9.34 -4.38 17.52
C THR A 146 10.35 -3.75 18.48
N GLU A 147 11.66 -3.92 18.18
CA GLU A 147 12.73 -3.32 18.99
C GLU A 147 12.70 -1.80 18.97
N THR A 148 12.55 -1.21 17.77
CA THR A 148 12.58 0.25 17.58
C THR A 148 11.37 0.94 18.21
N LEU A 149 10.18 0.36 18.07
CA LEU A 149 8.92 0.99 18.50
C LEU A 149 8.53 0.61 19.93
N GLY A 150 9.14 -0.43 20.52
CA GLY A 150 8.90 -0.85 21.89
C GLY A 150 7.57 -1.57 22.12
N TYR A 151 6.92 -2.06 21.07
CA TYR A 151 5.74 -2.90 21.12
C TYR A 151 5.78 -3.97 20.02
N ASP A 152 5.00 -5.04 20.18
CA ASP A 152 4.99 -6.16 19.23
C ASP A 152 4.45 -5.74 17.86
N VAL A 153 5.27 -5.97 16.81
CA VAL A 153 4.91 -5.78 15.40
C VAL A 153 4.99 -7.13 14.71
N PRO A 154 3.86 -7.82 14.53
CA PRO A 154 3.85 -9.18 14.00
C PRO A 154 4.11 -9.24 12.49
N LEU A 155 4.70 -10.34 12.02
CA LEU A 155 4.61 -10.77 10.63
C LEU A 155 3.22 -11.38 10.42
N LEU A 156 2.34 -10.64 9.74
CA LEU A 156 0.93 -11.01 9.57
C LEU A 156 0.72 -12.07 8.50
N ALA A 157 1.48 -11.98 7.40
CA ALA A 157 1.34 -12.89 6.28
C ALA A 157 2.60 -12.97 5.43
N GLN A 158 2.76 -14.12 4.78
CA GLN A 158 3.72 -14.37 3.71
C GLN A 158 2.93 -14.73 2.46
N LEU A 159 2.99 -13.86 1.43
CA LEU A 159 2.25 -14.04 0.20
C LEU A 159 3.14 -14.69 -0.87
N PRO A 160 2.64 -15.74 -1.56
CA PRO A 160 3.40 -16.38 -2.62
C PRO A 160 3.52 -15.47 -3.85
N LEU A 161 4.54 -15.74 -4.65
CA LEU A 161 4.57 -15.29 -6.04
C LEU A 161 3.60 -16.16 -6.84
N ASP A 162 2.55 -15.56 -7.38
CA ASP A 162 1.51 -16.26 -8.13
C ASP A 162 1.34 -15.67 -9.53
N ILE A 163 1.44 -16.55 -10.55
CA ILE A 163 1.25 -16.16 -11.95
C ILE A 163 -0.21 -15.75 -12.19
N LYS A 164 -1.17 -16.40 -11.52
CA LYS A 164 -2.60 -16.07 -11.63
C LYS A 164 -2.90 -14.65 -11.12
N LEU A 165 -2.16 -14.19 -10.10
CA LEU A 165 -2.31 -12.82 -9.62
C LEU A 165 -1.96 -11.80 -10.72
N ARG A 166 -0.87 -12.05 -11.49
CA ARG A 166 -0.50 -11.20 -12.62
C ARG A 166 -1.56 -11.26 -13.73
N GLU A 167 -1.95 -12.47 -14.12
CA GLU A 167 -2.95 -12.67 -15.18
C GLU A 167 -4.31 -12.05 -14.83
N GLY A 168 -4.73 -12.21 -13.58
CA GLY A 168 -5.94 -11.57 -13.06
C GLY A 168 -5.84 -10.05 -13.07
N SER A 169 -4.70 -9.50 -12.64
CA SER A 169 -4.46 -8.05 -12.66
C SER A 169 -4.49 -7.48 -14.08
N ASP A 170 -3.87 -8.16 -15.05
CA ASP A 170 -3.90 -7.76 -16.46
C ASP A 170 -5.32 -7.82 -17.06
N ALA A 171 -6.14 -8.74 -16.58
CA ALA A 171 -7.54 -8.90 -16.99
C ALA A 171 -8.52 -8.00 -16.20
N GLY A 172 -8.04 -7.28 -15.18
CA GLY A 172 -8.90 -6.49 -14.29
C GLY A 172 -9.76 -7.33 -13.34
N VAL A 173 -9.34 -8.56 -13.07
CA VAL A 173 -10.01 -9.49 -12.15
C VAL A 173 -9.15 -9.65 -10.89
N PRO A 174 -9.56 -9.09 -9.74
CA PRO A 174 -8.81 -9.25 -8.49
C PRO A 174 -8.72 -10.72 -8.06
N ALA A 175 -7.56 -11.13 -7.55
CA ALA A 175 -7.33 -12.51 -7.10
C ALA A 175 -8.28 -12.97 -5.98
N THR A 176 -8.85 -12.02 -5.23
CA THR A 176 -9.83 -12.30 -4.15
C THR A 176 -11.24 -12.59 -4.64
N ILE A 177 -11.52 -12.43 -5.95
CA ILE A 177 -12.85 -12.58 -6.56
C ILE A 177 -12.84 -13.73 -7.58
N GLY A 178 -11.67 -14.09 -8.10
CA GLY A 178 -11.50 -15.27 -8.96
C GLY A 178 -11.49 -16.56 -8.13
N ASP A 179 -12.15 -17.59 -8.68
CA ASP A 179 -12.09 -18.97 -8.16
C ASP A 179 -10.68 -19.58 -8.31
#